data_824eae327197389426f8d44f20d599c8
#
_entry.id   824eae327197389426f8d44f20d599c8
#
_cell.length_a   1.000
_cell.length_b   1.000
_cell.length_c   1.000
_cell.angle_alpha   90.00
_cell.angle_beta   90.00
_cell.angle_gamma   90.00
#
_symmetry.space_group_name_H-M   'P 1'
#
loop_
_entity.id
_entity.type
_entity.pdbx_description
1 polymer ?
#
loop_
_entity_poly.entity_id
_entity_poly.type
_entity_poly.pdbx_seq_one_letter_code
_entity_poly.pdbx_strand_id
1 'polypeptide(L)'
;NKANDPMPACQLLIYPATRTVNFATPSRQALASGVTLDKRLIDFFNDMYFGDVDIDLKDPRLCPALAQKLSGAPPAHIITAEYDPLRDEGEEYSQLLSAAGVQATYRCYEGLMHNFILQTAVVALANQAVSDCASFLRQQLA
;
A
#
# COMPACT_ATOMS: atom_id res chain seq x y z
N ASN A 1 -1.46 -17.97 -9.18
CA ASN A 1 -1.33 -17.80 -10.64
C ASN A 1 -1.53 -19.14 -11.32
N LYS A 2 -2.41 -19.22 -12.31
CA LYS A 2 -2.39 -20.33 -13.26
C LYS A 2 -1.05 -20.23 -14.01
N ALA A 3 -0.39 -21.34 -14.25
CA ALA A 3 1.01 -21.42 -14.71
C ALA A 3 1.34 -20.66 -16.02
N ASN A 4 0.40 -19.95 -16.61
CA ASN A 4 0.54 -19.21 -17.88
C ASN A 4 -0.03 -17.78 -17.86
N ASP A 5 -0.43 -17.24 -16.69
CA ASP A 5 -0.90 -15.86 -16.66
C ASP A 5 0.31 -14.90 -16.74
N PRO A 6 0.27 -13.87 -17.61
CA PRO A 6 1.36 -12.91 -17.71
C PRO A 6 1.54 -12.18 -16.37
N MET A 7 2.79 -12.11 -15.89
CA MET A 7 3.13 -11.35 -14.68
C MET A 7 3.20 -9.86 -15.03
N PRO A 8 2.74 -8.97 -14.13
CA PRO A 8 3.00 -7.53 -14.25
C PRO A 8 4.50 -7.26 -14.32
N ALA A 9 4.91 -6.24 -15.07
CA ALA A 9 6.32 -5.85 -15.15
C ALA A 9 6.84 -5.29 -13.81
N CYS A 10 5.97 -4.59 -13.06
CA CYS A 10 6.28 -4.02 -11.74
C CYS A 10 5.00 -3.75 -10.94
N GLN A 11 5.17 -3.40 -9.67
CA GLN A 11 4.13 -2.94 -8.76
C GLN A 11 4.44 -1.49 -8.32
N LEU A 12 3.53 -0.56 -8.59
CA LEU A 12 3.56 0.78 -8.01
C LEU A 12 2.42 0.87 -7.00
N LEU A 13 2.75 0.96 -5.72
CA LEU A 13 1.80 0.92 -4.62
C LEU A 13 1.82 2.26 -3.88
N ILE A 14 0.72 2.99 -3.96
CA ILE A 14 0.57 4.33 -3.39
C ILE A 14 -0.34 4.22 -2.18
N TYR A 15 0.21 4.41 -0.98
CA TYR A 15 -0.44 4.22 0.33
C TYR A 15 -1.37 2.99 0.36
N PRO A 16 -0.84 1.79 0.07
CA PRO A 16 -1.65 0.60 -0.11
C PRO A 16 -2.22 0.06 1.21
N ALA A 17 -3.46 -0.44 1.16
CA ALA A 17 -3.98 -1.34 2.16
C ALA A 17 -3.47 -2.77 1.83
N THR A 18 -2.53 -3.27 2.59
CA THR A 18 -1.93 -4.60 2.39
C THR A 18 -2.41 -5.63 3.40
N ARG A 19 -3.11 -5.16 4.42
CA ARG A 19 -3.83 -5.95 5.42
C ARG A 19 -5.26 -5.45 5.51
N THR A 20 -6.20 -6.29 5.26
CA THR A 20 -7.62 -5.96 5.33
C THR A 20 -8.08 -5.79 6.79
N VAL A 21 -9.35 -5.80 7.04
CA VAL A 21 -10.10 -5.57 8.26
C VAL A 21 -9.43 -6.10 9.55
N ASN A 22 -9.56 -5.35 10.64
CA ASN A 22 -9.21 -5.73 12.02
C ASN A 22 -7.72 -5.92 12.33
N PHE A 23 -6.82 -5.38 11.51
CA PHE A 23 -5.39 -5.40 11.81
C PHE A 23 -4.98 -4.13 12.55
N ALA A 24 -4.41 -4.29 13.75
CA ALA A 24 -3.92 -3.17 14.55
C ALA A 24 -2.42 -2.94 14.26
N THR A 25 -2.11 -1.86 13.53
CA THR A 25 -0.74 -1.33 13.46
C THR A 25 -0.61 -0.11 14.36
N PRO A 26 0.61 0.29 14.76
CA PRO A 26 0.82 1.54 15.50
C PRO A 26 0.24 2.75 14.78
N SER A 27 0.40 2.86 13.45
CA SER A 27 -0.19 3.98 12.69
C SER A 27 -1.72 3.95 12.70
N ARG A 28 -2.36 2.78 12.57
CA ARG A 28 -3.82 2.65 12.67
C ARG A 28 -4.35 3.04 14.05
N GLN A 29 -3.59 2.72 15.12
CA GLN A 29 -3.96 3.10 16.48
C GLN A 29 -3.77 4.60 16.73
N ALA A 30 -2.61 5.15 16.35
CA ALA A 30 -2.28 6.56 16.56
C ALA A 30 -3.16 7.52 15.74
N LEU A 31 -3.60 7.08 14.56
CA LEU A 31 -4.35 7.88 13.59
C LEU A 31 -5.80 7.40 13.44
N ALA A 32 -6.34 6.75 14.49
CA ALA A 32 -7.72 6.24 14.49
C ALA A 32 -8.79 7.32 14.35
N SER A 33 -8.45 8.59 14.63
CA SER A 33 -9.34 9.73 14.50
C SER A 33 -8.64 10.95 13.91
N GLY A 34 -9.33 11.66 13.05
CA GLY A 34 -9.09 13.06 12.83
C GLY A 34 -8.24 13.51 11.65
N VAL A 35 -7.97 12.66 10.63
CA VAL A 35 -7.29 13.12 9.40
C VAL A 35 -8.07 12.64 8.17
N THR A 36 -7.54 12.72 6.97
CA THR A 36 -8.26 12.39 5.72
C THR A 36 -8.77 10.95 5.63
N LEU A 37 -8.09 10.02 6.30
CA LEU A 37 -8.52 8.63 6.44
C LEU A 37 -8.50 8.31 7.94
N ASP A 38 -9.66 8.01 8.52
CA ASP A 38 -9.79 7.60 9.91
C ASP A 38 -10.38 6.19 10.02
N LYS A 39 -10.45 5.65 11.26
CA LYS A 39 -11.00 4.31 11.49
C LYS A 39 -12.43 4.18 10.98
N ARG A 40 -13.29 5.21 11.16
CA ARG A 40 -14.70 5.16 10.74
C ARG A 40 -14.82 5.06 9.23
N LEU A 41 -13.95 5.77 8.50
CA LEU A 41 -13.95 5.73 7.04
C LEU A 41 -13.39 4.39 6.53
N ILE A 42 -12.37 3.85 7.18
CA ILE A 42 -11.84 2.51 6.87
C ILE A 42 -12.93 1.45 7.11
N ASP A 43 -13.60 1.48 8.26
CA ASP A 43 -14.68 0.56 8.58
C ASP A 43 -15.82 0.67 7.54
N PHE A 44 -16.24 1.90 7.20
CA PHE A 44 -17.26 2.14 6.18
C PHE A 44 -16.87 1.54 4.81
N PHE A 45 -15.63 1.73 4.36
CA PHE A 45 -15.19 1.15 3.09
C PHE A 45 -15.14 -0.38 3.15
N ASN A 46 -14.73 -0.95 4.27
CA ASN A 46 -14.73 -2.38 4.47
C ASN A 46 -16.15 -2.95 4.43
N ASP A 47 -17.10 -2.32 5.13
CA ASP A 47 -18.51 -2.72 5.12
C ASP A 47 -19.10 -2.63 3.71
N MET A 48 -18.79 -1.55 2.97
CA MET A 48 -19.25 -1.39 1.58
C MET A 48 -18.62 -2.38 0.61
N TYR A 49 -17.36 -2.76 0.83
CA TYR A 49 -16.63 -3.66 -0.07
C TYR A 49 -16.95 -5.14 0.19
N PHE A 50 -17.06 -5.52 1.44
CA PHE A 50 -17.26 -6.90 1.85
C PHE A 50 -18.71 -7.22 2.19
N GLY A 51 -19.49 -6.25 2.69
CA GLY A 51 -20.86 -6.47 3.14
C GLY A 51 -20.94 -7.56 4.20
N ASP A 52 -21.96 -8.41 4.10
CA ASP A 52 -22.17 -9.55 4.99
C ASP A 52 -21.48 -10.85 4.50
N VAL A 53 -20.51 -10.74 3.59
CA VAL A 53 -19.78 -11.90 3.07
C VAL A 53 -18.79 -12.41 4.11
N ASP A 54 -18.85 -13.71 4.40
CA ASP A 54 -17.83 -14.37 5.21
C ASP A 54 -16.51 -14.42 4.41
N ILE A 55 -15.58 -13.55 4.76
CA ILE A 55 -14.28 -13.40 4.10
C ILE A 55 -13.19 -14.14 4.85
N ASP A 56 -12.40 -14.90 4.13
CA ASP A 56 -11.14 -15.42 4.66
C ASP A 56 -10.11 -14.26 4.71
N LEU A 57 -9.92 -13.71 5.91
CA LEU A 57 -8.94 -12.64 6.15
C LEU A 57 -7.49 -13.06 5.88
N LYS A 58 -7.23 -14.34 5.62
CA LYS A 58 -5.91 -14.86 5.22
C LYS A 58 -5.79 -15.00 3.70
N ASP A 59 -6.85 -14.73 2.94
CA ASP A 59 -6.79 -14.77 1.49
C ASP A 59 -5.77 -13.71 0.99
N PRO A 60 -4.69 -14.12 0.30
CA PRO A 60 -3.66 -13.20 -0.17
C PRO A 60 -4.15 -12.21 -1.23
N ARG A 61 -5.33 -12.41 -1.81
CA ARG A 61 -5.97 -11.44 -2.71
C ARG A 61 -6.52 -10.24 -1.95
N LEU A 62 -6.85 -10.44 -0.67
CA LEU A 62 -7.36 -9.40 0.24
C LEU A 62 -6.27 -8.88 1.16
N CYS A 63 -5.37 -9.75 1.60
CA CYS A 63 -4.28 -9.46 2.53
C CYS A 63 -2.94 -9.90 1.93
N PRO A 64 -2.40 -9.19 0.92
CA PRO A 64 -1.16 -9.59 0.25
C PRO A 64 0.03 -9.70 1.21
N ALA A 65 0.05 -8.95 2.31
CA ALA A 65 1.08 -9.08 3.35
C ALA A 65 1.01 -10.43 4.11
N LEU A 66 -0.07 -11.20 4.00
CA LEU A 66 -0.21 -12.52 4.60
C LEU A 66 0.05 -13.66 3.59
N ALA A 67 0.48 -13.35 2.38
CA ALA A 67 0.79 -14.36 1.37
C ALA A 67 1.94 -15.25 1.84
N GLN A 68 1.74 -16.58 1.74
CA GLN A 68 2.74 -17.57 2.14
C GLN A 68 4.01 -17.52 1.28
N LYS A 69 3.90 -17.01 0.05
CA LYS A 69 5.00 -16.94 -0.92
C LYS A 69 4.94 -15.62 -1.67
N LEU A 70 5.92 -14.78 -1.44
CA LEU A 70 6.14 -13.52 -2.17
C LEU A 70 7.30 -13.61 -3.17
N SER A 71 8.13 -14.67 -3.09
CA SER A 71 9.23 -14.85 -4.05
C SER A 71 8.69 -14.99 -5.47
N GLY A 72 9.32 -14.25 -6.41
CA GLY A 72 8.86 -14.16 -7.79
C GLY A 72 7.76 -13.11 -8.04
N ALA A 73 7.36 -12.35 -7.02
CA ALA A 73 6.56 -11.15 -7.25
C ALA A 73 7.36 -10.11 -8.06
N PRO A 74 6.69 -9.28 -8.88
CA PRO A 74 7.39 -8.28 -9.68
C PRO A 74 8.04 -7.20 -8.81
N PRO A 75 9.08 -6.49 -9.31
CA PRO A 75 9.69 -5.36 -8.62
C PRO A 75 8.65 -4.36 -8.13
N ALA A 76 8.87 -3.79 -6.94
CA ALA A 76 7.88 -2.94 -6.28
C ALA A 76 8.46 -1.58 -5.88
N HIS A 77 7.66 -0.52 -6.02
CA HIS A 77 7.87 0.76 -5.37
C HIS A 77 6.65 1.09 -4.52
N ILE A 78 6.86 1.20 -3.21
CA ILE A 78 5.81 1.48 -2.24
C ILE A 78 6.03 2.87 -1.67
N ILE A 79 5.01 3.73 -1.72
CA ILE A 79 5.02 5.03 -1.08
C ILE A 79 3.89 5.15 -0.07
N THR A 80 4.17 5.82 1.05
CA THR A 80 3.20 6.10 2.12
C THR A 80 3.32 7.56 2.57
N ALA A 81 2.39 8.01 3.39
CA ALA A 81 2.44 9.30 4.06
C ALA A 81 2.68 9.11 5.57
N GLU A 82 3.30 10.10 6.22
CA GLU A 82 3.55 10.05 7.67
C GLU A 82 2.24 9.96 8.46
N TYR A 83 1.26 10.80 8.11
CA TYR A 83 -0.05 10.87 8.78
C TYR A 83 -1.08 10.01 8.05
N ASP A 84 -0.78 8.70 7.91
CA ASP A 84 -1.64 7.74 7.24
C ASP A 84 -1.80 6.47 8.11
N PRO A 85 -3.03 6.08 8.46
CA PRO A 85 -3.27 4.81 9.16
C PRO A 85 -2.66 3.58 8.46
N LEU A 86 -2.51 3.63 7.13
CA LEU A 86 -1.96 2.53 6.31
C LEU A 86 -0.43 2.55 6.19
N ARG A 87 0.26 3.53 6.81
CA ARG A 87 1.70 3.71 6.70
C ARG A 87 2.48 2.44 7.06
N ASP A 88 2.23 1.91 8.26
CA ASP A 88 3.04 0.82 8.79
C ASP A 88 2.85 -0.48 8.01
N GLU A 89 1.64 -0.74 7.51
CA GLU A 89 1.39 -1.93 6.69
C GLU A 89 2.00 -1.84 5.29
N GLY A 90 2.11 -0.63 4.73
CA GLY A 90 2.86 -0.39 3.49
C GLY A 90 4.35 -0.62 3.66
N GLU A 91 4.94 -0.14 4.77
CA GLU A 91 6.34 -0.38 5.12
C GLU A 91 6.61 -1.87 5.34
N GLU A 92 5.79 -2.54 6.15
CA GLU A 92 5.90 -3.98 6.40
C GLU A 92 5.87 -4.79 5.11
N TYR A 93 4.94 -4.46 4.19
CA TYR A 93 4.85 -5.18 2.92
C TYR A 93 6.12 -5.03 2.08
N SER A 94 6.73 -3.85 2.07
CA SER A 94 8.01 -3.61 1.41
C SER A 94 9.12 -4.49 2.00
N GLN A 95 9.17 -4.62 3.34
CA GLN A 95 10.13 -5.46 4.04
C GLN A 95 9.91 -6.96 3.74
N LEU A 96 8.65 -7.41 3.69
CA LEU A 96 8.30 -8.79 3.33
C LEU A 96 8.70 -9.14 1.89
N LEU A 97 8.46 -8.24 0.94
CA LEU A 97 8.91 -8.40 -0.45
C LEU A 97 10.44 -8.49 -0.52
N SER A 98 11.15 -7.58 0.14
CA SER A 98 12.62 -7.58 0.18
C SER A 98 13.17 -8.87 0.80
N ALA A 99 12.59 -9.33 1.91
CA ALA A 99 12.96 -10.59 2.57
C ALA A 99 12.72 -11.83 1.67
N ALA A 100 11.74 -11.74 0.75
CA ALA A 100 11.47 -12.78 -0.24
C ALA A 100 12.37 -12.70 -1.49
N GLY A 101 13.36 -11.79 -1.51
CA GLY A 101 14.28 -11.59 -2.64
C GLY A 101 13.70 -10.76 -3.79
N VAL A 102 12.59 -10.06 -3.57
CA VAL A 102 12.00 -9.16 -4.55
C VAL A 102 12.67 -7.80 -4.45
N GLN A 103 12.99 -7.18 -5.58
CA GLN A 103 13.48 -5.80 -5.62
C GLN A 103 12.35 -4.86 -5.20
N ALA A 104 12.35 -4.43 -3.94
CA ALA A 104 11.36 -3.52 -3.38
C ALA A 104 12.02 -2.25 -2.84
N THR A 105 11.41 -1.11 -3.13
CA THR A 105 11.82 0.19 -2.59
C THR A 105 10.65 0.81 -1.83
N TYR A 106 10.95 1.50 -0.74
CA TYR A 106 9.96 2.16 0.11
C TYR A 106 10.31 3.62 0.36
N ARG A 107 9.31 4.48 0.38
CA ARG A 107 9.45 5.87 0.80
C ARG A 107 8.21 6.35 1.56
N CYS A 108 8.42 6.84 2.78
CA CYS A 108 7.44 7.61 3.52
C CYS A 108 7.63 9.11 3.24
N TYR A 109 6.55 9.83 2.92
CA TYR A 109 6.57 11.28 2.73
C TYR A 109 6.16 11.97 4.03
N GLU A 110 7.14 12.58 4.70
CA GLU A 110 6.96 13.29 5.96
C GLU A 110 6.06 14.53 5.79
N GLY A 111 5.28 14.85 6.82
CA GLY A 111 4.34 15.97 6.82
C GLY A 111 3.09 15.77 5.97
N LEU A 112 2.99 14.66 5.24
CA LEU A 112 1.84 14.38 4.36
C LEU A 112 0.86 13.40 5.00
N MET A 113 -0.37 13.42 4.49
CA MET A 113 -1.47 12.56 4.93
C MET A 113 -1.97 11.69 3.77
N HIS A 114 -2.82 10.72 4.07
CA HIS A 114 -3.46 9.88 3.04
C HIS A 114 -4.06 10.74 1.91
N ASN A 115 -4.03 10.26 0.69
CA ASN A 115 -4.47 10.96 -0.53
C ASN A 115 -3.63 12.17 -0.95
N PHE A 116 -2.43 12.39 -0.39
CA PHE A 116 -1.58 13.53 -0.74
C PHE A 116 -1.24 13.63 -2.24
N ILE A 117 -1.18 12.50 -2.95
CA ILE A 117 -0.82 12.49 -4.37
C ILE A 117 -1.85 13.24 -5.25
N LEU A 118 -3.06 13.44 -4.73
CA LEU A 118 -4.09 14.23 -5.40
C LEU A 118 -3.91 15.75 -5.20
N GLN A 119 -2.93 16.17 -4.38
CA GLN A 119 -2.71 17.55 -3.96
C GLN A 119 -1.57 18.23 -4.73
N THR A 120 -1.23 17.75 -5.94
CA THR A 120 -0.09 18.26 -6.74
C THR A 120 -0.16 19.76 -7.05
N ALA A 121 -1.36 20.34 -7.10
CA ALA A 121 -1.53 21.77 -7.36
C ALA A 121 -1.03 22.67 -6.20
N VAL A 122 -1.00 22.15 -4.97
CA VAL A 122 -0.74 22.95 -3.75
C VAL A 122 0.37 22.37 -2.86
N VAL A 123 0.77 21.13 -3.05
CA VAL A 123 1.77 20.43 -2.23
C VAL A 123 2.97 20.01 -3.08
N ALA A 124 4.11 20.69 -2.89
CA ALA A 124 5.33 20.42 -3.65
C ALA A 124 5.82 18.98 -3.51
N LEU A 125 5.74 18.39 -2.29
CA LEU A 125 6.12 17.00 -2.05
C LEU A 125 5.22 15.99 -2.79
N ALA A 126 3.95 16.33 -3.09
CA ALA A 126 3.10 15.49 -3.93
C ALA A 126 3.64 15.41 -5.38
N ASN A 127 4.13 16.53 -5.91
CA ASN A 127 4.79 16.54 -7.23
C ASN A 127 6.08 15.72 -7.23
N GLN A 128 6.87 15.78 -6.14
CA GLN A 128 8.05 14.95 -5.99
C GLN A 128 7.68 13.47 -5.99
N ALA A 129 6.63 13.08 -5.27
CA ALA A 129 6.16 11.70 -5.24
C ALA A 129 5.72 11.19 -6.62
N VAL A 130 4.99 12.02 -7.39
CA VAL A 130 4.63 11.68 -8.77
C VAL A 130 5.89 11.47 -9.64
N SER A 131 6.91 12.34 -9.47
CA SER A 131 8.18 12.23 -10.20
C SER A 131 8.96 10.96 -9.84
N ASP A 132 8.99 10.59 -8.56
CA ASP A 132 9.62 9.36 -8.06
C ASP A 132 8.92 8.12 -8.63
N CYS A 133 7.59 8.08 -8.58
CA CYS A 133 6.77 7.03 -9.19
C CYS A 133 7.01 6.89 -10.69
N ALA A 134 7.03 8.02 -11.40
CA ALA A 134 7.29 8.03 -12.85
C ALA A 134 8.70 7.55 -13.19
N SER A 135 9.68 7.87 -12.35
CA SER A 135 11.07 7.42 -12.53
C SER A 135 11.19 5.91 -12.33
N PHE A 136 10.55 5.37 -11.30
CA PHE A 136 10.48 3.93 -11.10
C PHE A 136 9.83 3.22 -12.31
N LEU A 137 8.67 3.69 -12.76
CA LEU A 137 7.99 3.09 -13.92
C LEU A 137 8.85 3.11 -15.17
N ARG A 138 9.55 4.22 -15.47
CA ARG A 138 10.45 4.29 -16.62
C ARG A 138 11.58 3.26 -16.54
N GLN A 139 12.14 3.03 -15.35
CA GLN A 139 13.21 2.04 -15.14
C GLN A 139 12.72 0.61 -15.36
N GLN A 140 11.47 0.31 -15.03
CA GLN A 140 10.94 -1.04 -15.12
C GLN A 140 10.33 -1.37 -16.50
N LEU A 141 9.96 -0.35 -17.27
CA LEU A 141 9.26 -0.50 -18.56
C LEU A 141 10.12 -0.13 -19.77
N ALA A 142 11.41 0.17 -19.57
CA ALA A 142 12.36 0.55 -20.62
C ALA A 142 12.87 -0.66 -21.43
#